data_c858cb75c4e9415c504d87c3e26d03ba
#
_entry.id   c858cb75c4e9415c504d87c3e26d03ba
#
_cell.length_a   1.000
_cell.length_b   1.000
_cell.length_c   1.000
_cell.angle_alpha   90.00
_cell.angle_beta   90.00
_cell.angle_gamma   90.00
#
_symmetry.space_group_name_H-M   'P 1'
#
loop_
_entity.id
_entity.type
_entity.pdbx_description
1 polymer ?
#
loop_
_entity_poly.entity_id
_entity_poly.type
_entity_poly.pdbx_seq_one_letter_code
_entity_poly.pdbx_strand_id
1 'polypeptide(L)'
;MRSVFSLDSLPVSRWRNGGGETREIIDYPPGAGDFAWRASIATIASDGPFSAFTGVDRIITLLNGSPVLLRGENVAHRLLPEKPWAFAGEQALEAQLQGKAPSQDFNIMTRRGEWRAQADVVTDAVSSEHGVAWVLAGEWRIVNDAPLAEQHGVWWVDHLTRLQPDSQDARLLFIRLTRAL
;
A
#
# COMPACT_ATOMS: atom_id res chain seq x y z
N MET A 1 14.38 -12.78 0.81
CA MET A 1 14.52 -11.56 0.00
C MET A 1 13.89 -10.39 0.75
N ARG A 2 14.62 -9.29 0.93
CA ARG A 2 14.13 -8.10 1.63
C ARG A 2 14.76 -6.86 1.01
N SER A 3 13.97 -5.78 0.84
CA SER A 3 14.45 -4.53 0.27
C SER A 3 13.82 -3.32 0.96
N VAL A 4 14.65 -2.37 1.37
CA VAL A 4 14.23 -1.07 1.91
C VAL A 4 14.07 -0.09 0.76
N PHE A 5 13.09 0.78 0.85
CA PHE A 5 12.83 1.82 -0.14
C PHE A 5 12.40 3.12 0.52
N SER A 6 12.57 4.21 -0.19
CA SER A 6 12.03 5.52 0.19
C SER A 6 11.10 6.04 -0.90
N LEU A 7 10.19 6.93 -0.54
CA LEU A 7 9.26 7.52 -1.51
C LEU A 7 9.99 8.10 -2.72
N ASP A 8 11.07 8.85 -2.48
CA ASP A 8 11.82 9.55 -3.54
C ASP A 8 12.62 8.60 -4.43
N SER A 9 12.91 7.38 -3.97
CA SER A 9 13.67 6.39 -4.76
C SER A 9 12.80 5.58 -5.72
N LEU A 10 11.47 5.68 -5.63
CA LEU A 10 10.56 4.87 -6.42
C LEU A 10 10.34 5.46 -7.82
N PRO A 11 10.26 4.62 -8.86
CA PRO A 11 9.96 5.07 -10.22
C PRO A 11 8.53 5.61 -10.29
N VAL A 12 8.33 6.67 -11.07
CA VAL A 12 7.04 7.34 -11.24
C VAL A 12 6.47 7.04 -12.62
N SER A 13 5.21 6.58 -12.65
CA SER A 13 4.41 6.45 -13.87
C SER A 13 3.21 7.38 -13.78
N ARG A 14 3.08 8.29 -14.76
CA ARG A 14 1.92 9.18 -14.85
C ARG A 14 0.76 8.46 -15.52
N TRP A 15 -0.46 8.67 -15.01
CA TRP A 15 -1.65 8.11 -15.60
C TRP A 15 -1.96 8.77 -16.95
N ARG A 16 -2.46 7.99 -17.89
CA ARG A 16 -2.78 8.47 -19.25
C ARG A 16 -3.83 9.58 -19.26
N ASN A 17 -4.78 9.54 -18.33
CA ASN A 17 -5.82 10.56 -18.20
C ASN A 17 -5.35 11.85 -17.52
N GLY A 18 -4.09 11.91 -17.05
CA GLY A 18 -3.53 13.06 -16.34
C GLY A 18 -4.04 13.24 -14.92
N GLY A 19 -4.84 12.30 -14.40
CA GLY A 19 -5.49 12.40 -13.10
C GLY A 19 -4.64 11.99 -11.91
N GLY A 20 -3.43 11.51 -12.14
CA GLY A 20 -2.55 11.07 -11.05
C GLY A 20 -1.28 10.40 -11.53
N GLU A 21 -0.57 9.82 -10.57
CA GLU A 21 0.66 9.06 -10.81
C GLU A 21 0.75 7.88 -9.87
N THR A 22 1.55 6.89 -10.25
CA THR A 22 1.84 5.72 -9.42
C THR A 22 3.34 5.59 -9.24
N ARG A 23 3.76 5.39 -7.99
CA ARG A 23 5.12 5.00 -7.63
C ARG A 23 5.12 3.52 -7.29
N GLU A 24 5.75 2.71 -8.13
CA GLU A 24 5.82 1.27 -7.96
C GLU A 24 6.87 0.91 -6.92
N ILE A 25 6.46 0.14 -5.90
CA ILE A 25 7.37 -0.42 -4.91
C ILE A 25 7.91 -1.74 -5.42
N ILE A 26 7.03 -2.66 -5.76
CA ILE A 26 7.39 -4.00 -6.27
C ILE A 26 6.20 -4.66 -6.97
N ASP A 27 6.45 -5.26 -8.10
CA ASP A 27 5.63 -6.31 -8.70
C ASP A 27 6.34 -7.64 -8.41
N TYR A 28 5.77 -8.46 -7.54
CA TYR A 28 6.39 -9.71 -7.10
C TYR A 28 5.80 -10.90 -7.85
N PRO A 29 6.61 -11.88 -8.33
CA PRO A 29 8.06 -11.88 -8.31
C PRO A 29 8.67 -10.93 -9.35
N PRO A 30 9.83 -10.32 -9.05
CA PRO A 30 10.47 -9.38 -9.98
C PRO A 30 10.73 -10.01 -11.34
N GLY A 31 10.38 -9.29 -12.42
CA GLY A 31 10.65 -9.72 -13.79
C GLY A 31 9.73 -10.80 -14.34
N ALA A 32 8.68 -11.20 -13.62
CA ALA A 32 7.78 -12.27 -14.07
C ALA A 32 6.76 -11.82 -15.15
N GLY A 33 6.63 -10.53 -15.38
CA GLY A 33 5.67 -9.95 -16.36
C GLY A 33 4.26 -9.85 -15.83
N ASP A 34 3.81 -10.78 -14.99
CA ASP A 34 2.56 -10.70 -14.24
C ASP A 34 2.86 -10.86 -12.75
N PHE A 35 2.13 -10.17 -11.90
CA PHE A 35 2.40 -10.19 -10.47
C PHE A 35 1.56 -11.22 -9.73
N ALA A 36 2.15 -11.84 -8.70
CA ALA A 36 1.44 -12.59 -7.68
C ALA A 36 0.92 -11.66 -6.57
N TRP A 37 1.69 -10.63 -6.26
CA TRP A 37 1.24 -9.48 -5.46
C TRP A 37 2.02 -8.23 -5.88
N ARG A 38 1.44 -7.06 -5.62
CA ARG A 38 1.99 -5.77 -6.01
C ARG A 38 1.76 -4.74 -4.92
N ALA A 39 2.78 -3.93 -4.65
CA ALA A 39 2.69 -2.78 -3.76
C ALA A 39 3.07 -1.51 -4.51
N SER A 40 2.31 -0.44 -4.30
CA SER A 40 2.55 0.86 -4.92
C SER A 40 1.99 2.00 -4.08
N ILE A 41 2.47 3.22 -4.33
CA ILE A 41 1.92 4.44 -3.77
C ILE A 41 1.39 5.28 -4.92
N ALA A 42 0.10 5.60 -4.89
CA ALA A 42 -0.56 6.42 -5.89
C ALA A 42 -0.81 7.83 -5.36
N THR A 43 -0.70 8.81 -6.25
CA THR A 43 -1.17 10.17 -6.01
C THR A 43 -2.37 10.41 -6.90
N ILE A 44 -3.53 10.72 -6.33
CA ILE A 44 -4.75 11.08 -7.05
C ILE A 44 -4.86 12.59 -7.04
N ALA A 45 -4.71 13.21 -8.19
CA ALA A 45 -4.72 14.67 -8.35
C ALA A 45 -6.07 15.21 -8.82
N SER A 46 -6.91 14.38 -9.43
CA SER A 46 -8.25 14.75 -9.87
C SER A 46 -9.18 13.54 -9.86
N ASP A 47 -10.47 13.82 -9.90
CA ASP A 47 -11.51 12.79 -10.00
C ASP A 47 -11.30 11.93 -11.24
N GLY A 48 -11.61 10.66 -11.15
CA GLY A 48 -11.51 9.75 -12.28
C GLY A 48 -11.68 8.27 -11.92
N PRO A 49 -11.69 7.41 -12.94
CA PRO A 49 -11.91 5.98 -12.74
C PRO A 49 -10.67 5.27 -12.18
N PHE A 50 -10.90 4.26 -11.36
CA PHE A 50 -9.92 3.25 -11.01
C PHE A 50 -9.99 2.09 -11.99
N SER A 51 -8.84 1.63 -12.46
CA SER A 51 -8.76 0.43 -13.30
C SER A 51 -9.24 -0.80 -12.54
N ALA A 52 -10.01 -1.65 -13.20
CA ALA A 52 -10.40 -2.95 -12.67
C ALA A 52 -9.28 -3.98 -12.90
N PHE A 53 -9.16 -4.92 -11.95
CA PHE A 53 -8.18 -6.01 -12.01
C PHE A 53 -8.88 -7.34 -11.71
N THR A 54 -9.13 -8.13 -12.74
CA THR A 54 -9.77 -9.44 -12.61
C THR A 54 -8.88 -10.43 -11.86
N GLY A 55 -9.47 -11.15 -10.90
CA GLY A 55 -8.76 -12.18 -10.12
C GLY A 55 -7.84 -11.63 -9.03
N VAL A 56 -7.99 -10.36 -8.70
CA VAL A 56 -7.12 -9.65 -7.75
C VAL A 56 -7.95 -9.11 -6.59
N ASP A 57 -7.47 -9.32 -5.37
CA ASP A 57 -7.97 -8.63 -4.18
C ASP A 57 -7.09 -7.42 -3.89
N ARG A 58 -7.71 -6.33 -3.43
CA ARG A 58 -7.02 -5.05 -3.24
C ARG A 58 -7.28 -4.50 -1.84
N ILE A 59 -6.28 -3.82 -1.28
CA ILE A 59 -6.42 -2.99 -0.09
C ILE A 59 -5.82 -1.62 -0.40
N ILE A 60 -6.57 -0.56 -0.13
CA ILE A 60 -6.12 0.82 -0.27
C ILE A 60 -6.12 1.51 1.09
N THR A 61 -5.08 2.29 1.35
CA THR A 61 -4.95 3.08 2.59
C THR A 61 -4.54 4.49 2.25
N LEU A 62 -5.36 5.46 2.64
CA LEU A 62 -5.02 6.88 2.49
C LEU A 62 -3.88 7.22 3.46
N LEU A 63 -2.76 7.69 2.93
CA LEU A 63 -1.59 8.10 3.72
C LEU A 63 -1.68 9.55 4.15
N ASN A 64 -2.05 10.42 3.21
CA ASN A 64 -2.21 11.85 3.46
C ASN A 64 -3.01 12.51 2.33
N GLY A 65 -3.32 13.78 2.51
CA GLY A 65 -4.06 14.57 1.53
C GLY A 65 -5.57 14.54 1.74
N SER A 66 -6.32 14.88 0.69
CA SER A 66 -7.77 14.93 0.76
C SER A 66 -8.39 13.56 0.93
N PRO A 67 -9.46 13.41 1.71
CA PRO A 67 -10.26 12.19 1.68
C PRO A 67 -10.75 11.90 0.27
N VAL A 68 -10.96 10.62 -0.04
CA VAL A 68 -11.41 10.16 -1.35
C VAL A 68 -12.69 9.36 -1.17
N LEU A 69 -13.73 9.73 -1.92
CA LEU A 69 -14.94 8.92 -2.01
C LEU A 69 -14.80 7.97 -3.19
N LEU A 70 -14.84 6.66 -2.92
CA LEU A 70 -14.82 5.62 -3.93
C LEU A 70 -16.24 5.12 -4.16
N ARG A 71 -16.73 5.27 -5.40
CA ARG A 71 -18.08 4.88 -5.79
C ARG A 71 -18.05 3.81 -6.86
N GLY A 72 -18.91 2.81 -6.69
CA GLY A 72 -19.20 1.76 -7.65
C GLY A 72 -20.68 1.42 -7.63
N GLU A 73 -21.09 0.36 -8.36
CA GLU A 73 -22.49 -0.02 -8.52
C GLU A 73 -23.21 -0.24 -7.18
N ASN A 74 -22.59 -0.92 -6.23
CA ASN A 74 -23.16 -1.18 -4.90
C ASN A 74 -22.22 -0.72 -3.77
N VAL A 75 -21.34 0.23 -4.06
CA VAL A 75 -20.29 0.68 -3.14
C VAL A 75 -20.24 2.20 -3.11
N ALA A 76 -20.21 2.75 -1.90
CA ALA A 76 -19.84 4.12 -1.64
C ALA A 76 -19.00 4.12 -0.36
N HIS A 77 -17.68 4.24 -0.50
CA HIS A 77 -16.76 4.20 0.62
C HIS A 77 -15.88 5.45 0.64
N ARG A 78 -15.84 6.13 1.77
CA ARG A 78 -14.99 7.29 1.98
C ARG A 78 -13.68 6.87 2.64
N LEU A 79 -12.58 7.02 1.92
CA LEU A 79 -11.25 6.80 2.46
C LEU A 79 -10.88 7.95 3.39
N LEU A 80 -10.55 7.60 4.62
CA LEU A 80 -10.00 8.51 5.62
C LEU A 80 -8.57 8.11 5.94
N PRO A 81 -7.72 9.05 6.41
CA PRO A 81 -6.32 8.75 6.67
C PRO A 81 -6.09 7.56 7.60
N GLU A 82 -5.15 6.70 7.21
CA GLU A 82 -4.66 5.58 8.01
C GLU A 82 -5.71 4.51 8.32
N LYS A 83 -6.73 4.38 7.46
CA LYS A 83 -7.78 3.36 7.60
C LYS A 83 -7.82 2.46 6.36
N PRO A 84 -7.16 1.28 6.42
CA PRO A 84 -7.16 0.35 5.30
C PRO A 84 -8.58 -0.09 4.91
N TRP A 85 -8.84 -0.19 3.62
CA TRP A 85 -10.10 -0.67 3.07
C TRP A 85 -9.85 -1.71 1.98
N ALA A 86 -10.48 -2.88 2.14
CA ALA A 86 -10.35 -4.01 1.24
C ALA A 86 -11.52 -4.07 0.25
N PHE A 87 -11.24 -4.39 -1.01
CA PHE A 87 -12.25 -4.56 -2.05
C PHE A 87 -11.77 -5.51 -3.14
N ALA A 88 -12.72 -6.10 -3.87
CA ALA A 88 -12.40 -6.95 -5.01
C ALA A 88 -11.92 -6.11 -6.19
N GLY A 89 -10.84 -6.54 -6.84
CA GLY A 89 -10.26 -5.81 -7.98
C GLY A 89 -11.18 -5.71 -9.19
N GLU A 90 -12.17 -6.60 -9.31
CA GLU A 90 -13.19 -6.54 -10.36
C GLU A 90 -14.13 -5.35 -10.26
N GLN A 91 -14.26 -4.75 -9.07
CA GLN A 91 -15.13 -3.59 -8.90
C GLN A 91 -14.61 -2.40 -9.69
N ALA A 92 -15.45 -1.89 -10.59
CA ALA A 92 -15.21 -0.63 -11.25
C ALA A 92 -15.57 0.50 -10.30
N LEU A 93 -14.58 1.30 -9.91
CA LEU A 93 -14.75 2.40 -8.97
C LEU A 93 -14.39 3.73 -9.61
N GLU A 94 -15.14 4.77 -9.24
CA GLU A 94 -14.81 6.17 -9.51
C GLU A 94 -14.27 6.80 -8.23
N ALA A 95 -13.13 7.48 -8.33
CA ALA A 95 -12.54 8.23 -7.23
C ALA A 95 -12.96 9.69 -7.31
N GLN A 96 -13.46 10.23 -6.20
CA GLN A 96 -13.82 11.64 -6.05
C GLN A 96 -13.04 12.25 -4.90
N LEU A 97 -12.19 13.22 -5.20
CA LEU A 97 -11.46 13.96 -4.18
C LEU A 97 -12.44 14.82 -3.37
N GLN A 98 -12.36 14.72 -2.05
CA GLN A 98 -13.20 15.46 -1.11
C GLN A 98 -12.51 16.72 -0.58
N GLY A 99 -11.60 17.29 -1.35
CA GLY A 99 -10.86 18.51 -0.99
C GLY A 99 -9.96 18.96 -2.12
N LYS A 100 -9.17 20.01 -1.89
CA LYS A 100 -8.33 20.64 -2.91
C LYS A 100 -6.96 19.98 -3.06
N ALA A 101 -6.46 19.36 -1.99
CA ALA A 101 -5.14 18.70 -2.04
C ALA A 101 -5.26 17.34 -2.73
N PRO A 102 -4.23 16.93 -3.49
CA PRO A 102 -4.15 15.54 -3.97
C PRO A 102 -4.16 14.57 -2.80
N SER A 103 -4.64 13.35 -3.03
CA SER A 103 -4.50 12.25 -2.07
C SER A 103 -3.28 11.41 -2.40
N GLN A 104 -2.66 10.84 -1.37
CA GLN A 104 -1.59 9.86 -1.51
C GLN A 104 -2.03 8.57 -0.83
N ASP A 105 -2.03 7.47 -1.59
CA ASP A 105 -2.65 6.22 -1.19
C ASP A 105 -1.70 5.04 -1.36
N PHE A 106 -1.61 4.20 -0.33
CA PHE A 106 -0.86 2.95 -0.39
C PHE A 106 -1.77 1.85 -0.92
N ASN A 107 -1.34 1.18 -1.98
CA ASN A 107 -2.08 0.11 -2.63
C ASN A 107 -1.34 -1.22 -2.49
N ILE A 108 -2.06 -2.26 -2.09
CA ILE A 108 -1.60 -3.64 -2.16
C ILE A 108 -2.60 -4.45 -2.96
N MET A 109 -2.10 -5.23 -3.90
CA MET A 109 -2.88 -6.13 -4.74
C MET A 109 -2.33 -7.54 -4.60
N THR A 110 -3.22 -8.51 -4.41
CA THR A 110 -2.83 -9.93 -4.32
C THR A 110 -3.66 -10.75 -5.31
N ARG A 111 -3.01 -11.67 -6.00
CA ARG A 111 -3.70 -12.61 -6.87
C ARG A 111 -4.47 -13.61 -6.02
N ARG A 112 -5.78 -13.61 -6.23
CA ARG A 112 -6.70 -14.48 -5.47
C ARG A 112 -6.34 -15.95 -5.71
N GLY A 113 -6.25 -16.73 -4.63
CA GLY A 113 -5.84 -18.11 -4.70
C GLY A 113 -4.33 -18.36 -4.58
N GLU A 114 -3.51 -17.33 -4.73
CA GLU A 114 -2.05 -17.44 -4.58
C GLU A 114 -1.54 -16.76 -3.31
N TRP A 115 -2.01 -15.54 -3.05
CA TRP A 115 -1.61 -14.72 -1.91
C TRP A 115 -2.80 -14.04 -1.26
N ARG A 116 -2.64 -13.74 0.02
CA ARG A 116 -3.58 -12.94 0.81
C ARG A 116 -2.83 -11.82 1.53
N ALA A 117 -3.47 -10.68 1.67
CA ALA A 117 -2.95 -9.53 2.41
C ALA A 117 -3.89 -9.17 3.55
N GLN A 118 -3.30 -8.74 4.67
CA GLN A 118 -4.00 -8.11 5.77
C GLN A 118 -3.24 -6.84 6.15
N ALA A 119 -3.92 -5.70 6.15
CA ALA A 119 -3.32 -4.41 6.44
C ALA A 119 -3.84 -3.86 7.77
N ASP A 120 -2.92 -3.44 8.62
CA ASP A 120 -3.21 -2.83 9.92
C ASP A 120 -2.27 -1.63 10.16
N VAL A 121 -2.77 -0.64 10.87
CA VAL A 121 -1.91 0.42 11.43
C VAL A 121 -1.53 0.01 12.84
N VAL A 122 -0.25 -0.13 13.10
CA VAL A 122 0.28 -0.66 14.35
C VAL A 122 1.21 0.34 15.04
N THR A 123 1.28 0.23 16.36
CA THR A 123 2.13 1.07 17.21
C THR A 123 3.12 0.23 18.04
N ASP A 124 2.97 -1.08 18.05
CA ASP A 124 3.83 -2.03 18.76
C ASP A 124 4.66 -2.87 17.78
N ALA A 125 5.64 -3.57 18.29
CA ALA A 125 6.49 -4.45 17.50
C ALA A 125 5.67 -5.53 16.79
N VAL A 126 6.01 -5.79 15.54
CA VAL A 126 5.34 -6.77 14.68
C VAL A 126 6.35 -7.59 13.91
N SER A 127 5.95 -8.78 13.47
CA SER A 127 6.79 -9.64 12.63
C SER A 127 5.97 -10.52 11.72
N SER A 128 6.55 -10.87 10.57
CA SER A 128 6.00 -11.89 9.65
C SER A 128 7.09 -12.44 8.73
N GLU A 129 6.80 -13.56 8.06
CA GLU A 129 7.69 -14.15 7.06
C GLU A 129 7.64 -13.43 5.71
N HIS A 130 6.49 -12.83 5.39
CA HIS A 130 6.29 -12.04 4.18
C HIS A 130 5.51 -10.78 4.52
N GLY A 131 5.83 -9.68 3.87
CA GLY A 131 5.07 -8.47 4.11
C GLY A 131 5.62 -7.23 3.42
N VAL A 132 4.88 -6.15 3.63
CA VAL A 132 5.28 -4.79 3.25
C VAL A 132 4.94 -3.88 4.43
N ALA A 133 5.83 -2.96 4.75
CA ALA A 133 5.59 -1.98 5.79
C ALA A 133 5.95 -0.57 5.31
N TRP A 134 5.18 0.40 5.78
CA TRP A 134 5.38 1.82 5.48
C TRP A 134 5.29 2.64 6.76
N VAL A 135 6.31 3.46 7.03
CA VAL A 135 6.33 4.31 8.22
C VAL A 135 5.39 5.50 8.02
N LEU A 136 4.33 5.54 8.81
CA LEU A 136 3.34 6.63 8.83
C LEU A 136 3.79 7.80 9.69
N ALA A 137 4.43 7.50 10.82
CA ALA A 137 4.91 8.50 11.76
C ALA A 137 6.03 7.94 12.63
N GLY A 138 6.89 8.83 13.09
CA GLY A 138 7.94 8.51 14.04
C GLY A 138 9.08 7.68 13.46
N GLU A 139 9.77 7.00 14.33
CA GLU A 139 10.94 6.21 13.99
C GLU A 139 10.68 4.73 14.27
N TRP A 140 11.05 3.89 13.32
CA TRP A 140 11.01 2.44 13.42
C TRP A 140 12.37 1.85 13.13
N ARG A 141 12.52 0.58 13.43
CA ARG A 141 13.75 -0.17 13.17
C ARG A 141 13.43 -1.59 12.70
N ILE A 142 14.15 -2.03 11.68
CA ILE A 142 14.23 -3.45 11.36
C ILE A 142 15.19 -4.07 12.36
N VAL A 143 14.71 -5.00 13.18
CA VAL A 143 15.51 -5.61 14.25
C VAL A 143 16.75 -6.30 13.67
N ASN A 144 17.92 -6.03 14.25
CA ASN A 144 19.24 -6.49 13.80
C ASN A 144 19.67 -5.97 12.42
N ASP A 145 19.07 -4.85 11.96
CA ASP A 145 19.44 -4.25 10.69
C ASP A 145 19.41 -2.72 10.79
N ALA A 146 18.52 -2.05 10.06
CA ALA A 146 18.57 -0.62 9.83
C ALA A 146 17.38 0.12 10.44
N PRO A 147 17.57 1.42 10.79
CA PRO A 147 16.45 2.29 11.11
C PRO A 147 15.59 2.57 9.87
N LEU A 148 14.30 2.82 10.10
CA LEU A 148 13.33 3.26 9.09
C LEU A 148 12.70 4.56 9.56
N ALA A 149 12.84 5.62 8.78
CA ALA A 149 12.23 6.91 9.01
C ALA A 149 10.89 7.05 8.28
N GLU A 150 10.18 8.14 8.53
CA GLU A 150 9.00 8.52 7.74
C GLU A 150 9.32 8.57 6.25
N GLN A 151 8.33 8.26 5.41
CA GLN A 151 8.45 8.13 3.95
C GLN A 151 9.43 7.04 3.50
N HIS A 152 9.71 6.09 4.36
CA HIS A 152 10.47 4.88 4.07
C HIS A 152 9.62 3.64 4.36
N GLY A 153 9.95 2.57 3.68
CA GLY A 153 9.32 1.29 3.88
C GLY A 153 10.26 0.14 3.59
N VAL A 154 9.75 -1.05 3.75
CA VAL A 154 10.46 -2.30 3.50
C VAL A 154 9.47 -3.35 3.01
N TRP A 155 9.88 -4.17 2.07
CA TRP A 155 9.14 -5.38 1.70
C TRP A 155 10.04 -6.61 1.85
N TRP A 156 9.44 -7.76 2.13
CA TRP A 156 10.18 -9.01 2.32
C TRP A 156 9.34 -10.23 1.96
N VAL A 157 10.02 -11.27 1.50
CA VAL A 157 9.44 -12.59 1.19
C VAL A 157 10.43 -13.67 1.64
N ASP A 158 9.89 -14.74 2.25
CA ASP A 158 10.67 -15.86 2.79
C ASP A 158 11.81 -15.39 3.72
N HIS A 159 11.48 -14.40 4.55
CA HIS A 159 12.46 -13.80 5.45
C HIS A 159 11.77 -13.25 6.70
N LEU A 160 11.86 -13.95 7.81
CA LEU A 160 11.27 -13.47 9.05
C LEU A 160 11.83 -12.08 9.38
N THR A 161 10.96 -11.08 9.28
CA THR A 161 11.30 -9.68 9.54
C THR A 161 10.50 -9.18 10.73
N ARG A 162 11.20 -8.60 11.70
CA ARG A 162 10.61 -7.95 12.86
C ARG A 162 10.86 -6.45 12.79
N LEU A 163 9.81 -5.68 12.99
CA LEU A 163 9.82 -4.22 13.05
C LEU A 163 9.47 -3.76 14.46
N GLN A 164 10.20 -2.77 14.96
CA GLN A 164 10.08 -2.28 16.31
C GLN A 164 10.00 -0.76 16.31
N PRO A 165 9.07 -0.14 17.08
CA PRO A 165 9.03 1.31 17.23
C PRO A 165 10.21 1.81 18.07
N ASP A 166 10.80 2.95 17.67
CA ASP A 166 11.90 3.62 18.37
C ASP A 166 11.49 5.01 18.88
N SER A 167 10.26 5.45 18.66
CA SER A 167 9.71 6.69 19.20
C SER A 167 8.30 6.50 19.74
N GLN A 168 7.83 7.42 20.58
CA GLN A 168 6.50 7.31 21.20
C GLN A 168 5.36 7.56 20.21
N ASP A 169 5.60 8.37 19.19
CA ASP A 169 4.63 8.70 18.15
C ASP A 169 4.62 7.71 16.99
N ALA A 170 5.40 6.65 17.08
CA ALA A 170 5.60 5.70 15.98
C ALA A 170 4.31 5.02 15.56
N ARG A 171 3.97 5.11 14.27
CA ARG A 171 2.88 4.38 13.62
C ARG A 171 3.38 3.78 12.31
N LEU A 172 2.96 2.58 12.04
CA LEU A 172 3.39 1.80 10.87
C LEU A 172 2.17 1.21 10.17
N LEU A 173 2.09 1.39 8.86
CA LEU A 173 1.21 0.56 8.04
C LEU A 173 1.91 -0.77 7.84
N PHE A 174 1.34 -1.83 8.42
CA PHE A 174 1.89 -3.17 8.35
C PHE A 174 0.97 -4.06 7.52
N ILE A 175 1.50 -4.57 6.42
CA ILE A 175 0.78 -5.47 5.53
C ILE A 175 1.42 -6.84 5.64
N ARG A 176 0.69 -7.76 6.28
CA ARG A 176 1.07 -9.16 6.35
C ARG A 176 0.64 -9.84 5.06
N LEU A 177 1.57 -10.50 4.41
CA LEU A 177 1.31 -11.32 3.23
C LEU A 177 1.41 -12.80 3.62
N THR A 178 0.48 -13.61 3.14
CA THR A 178 0.47 -15.05 3.34
C THR A 178 0.18 -15.75 2.03
N ARG A 179 0.88 -16.86 1.78
CA ARG A 179 0.54 -17.72 0.65
C ARG A 179 -0.81 -18.40 0.91
N ALA A 180 -1.65 -18.45 -0.10
CA ALA A 180 -2.88 -19.24 -0.03
C ALA A 180 -2.53 -20.74 -0.05
N LEU A 181 -3.25 -21.53 0.76
CA LEU A 181 -3.08 -22.98 0.82
C LEU A 181 -3.85 -23.65 -0.33
#